data_95125457028b02d943ecc199dd79c475
#
_entry.id   95125457028b02d943ecc199dd79c475
#
_cell.length_a   1.000
_cell.length_b   1.000
_cell.length_c   1.000
_cell.angle_alpha   90.00
_cell.angle_beta   90.00
_cell.angle_gamma   90.00
#
_symmetry.space_group_name_H-M   'P 1'
#
loop_
_entity.id
_entity.type
_entity.pdbx_description
1 polymer ?
#
loop_
_entity_poly.entity_id
_entity_poly.type
_entity_poly.pdbx_seq_one_letter_code
_entity_poly.pdbx_strand_id
1 'polypeptide(L)'
;MIYKRLSILKFASNVRWFSSGPPSVVTSVSNGVGLVTLNRPKALNALNLDMIRILSPLLRGWEVEGSRVKVVLVRGEGGKAFCAGGDIRAITEVPGGEMQKTFFREEYQLDHLVGSLAIPYISLMNGITMGGGVGVSVNGLFRIATERTVFAMPETGIGLIPDVGGGFFLPRLPGQLGMFLGLTGHRLKGWDCLHAGIATHAVNEERIDDLTKALEDLANTKDTVTKENVKETLDQFNSTDAASHVFSLSEHIDVINKIFGSDSVEDIVKLLREEQFPFSKKALKSIEAASPTSIKVTFRQIREGAKLSSLKEVLQMEQRLVLRCCQDKDFYEGVRATLIDRDNKPDWSPATIEEVSQEKVDHYFSNIGDLELKL
;
A
#
# COMPACT_ATOMS: atom_id res chain seq x y z
N MET A 1 -58.20 -11.06 6.37
CA MET A 1 -57.05 -10.11 6.21
C MET A 1 -55.77 -10.93 6.18
N ILE A 2 -55.18 -11.01 5.02
CA ILE A 2 -54.08 -11.95 4.70
C ILE A 2 -52.75 -11.21 4.89
N TYR A 3 -51.97 -11.59 5.91
CA TYR A 3 -50.61 -11.13 6.06
C TYR A 3 -49.70 -11.96 5.14
N LYS A 4 -49.23 -11.35 4.06
CA LYS A 4 -48.15 -11.88 3.23
C LYS A 4 -46.82 -11.82 4.00
N ARG A 5 -46.27 -12.97 4.35
CA ARG A 5 -44.86 -13.13 4.75
C ARG A 5 -43.99 -12.82 3.55
N LEU A 6 -43.25 -11.73 3.61
CA LEU A 6 -42.12 -11.48 2.72
C LEU A 6 -40.97 -12.41 3.14
N SER A 7 -40.65 -13.34 2.27
CA SER A 7 -39.50 -14.22 2.39
C SER A 7 -38.20 -13.40 2.25
N ILE A 8 -37.38 -13.43 3.30
CA ILE A 8 -36.02 -12.90 3.28
C ILE A 8 -35.24 -13.74 2.26
N LEU A 9 -34.90 -13.13 1.16
CA LEU A 9 -34.01 -13.68 0.14
C LEU A 9 -32.65 -14.01 0.76
N LYS A 10 -32.32 -15.30 0.73
CA LYS A 10 -30.96 -15.79 0.98
C LYS A 10 -30.07 -15.24 -0.13
N PHE A 11 -29.31 -14.20 0.17
CA PHE A 11 -28.16 -13.80 -0.65
C PHE A 11 -27.01 -14.79 -0.42
N ALA A 12 -27.15 -16.00 -0.97
CA ALA A 12 -26.02 -16.82 -1.33
C ALA A 12 -25.76 -16.52 -2.80
N SER A 13 -24.97 -15.50 -3.07
CA SER A 13 -24.61 -15.11 -4.42
C SER A 13 -23.62 -16.11 -5.00
N ASN A 14 -24.12 -17.08 -5.76
CA ASN A 14 -23.36 -17.80 -6.78
C ASN A 14 -23.05 -16.83 -7.94
N VAL A 15 -22.18 -15.88 -7.77
CA VAL A 15 -21.54 -15.20 -8.89
C VAL A 15 -20.39 -16.10 -9.34
N ARG A 16 -20.68 -17.04 -10.25
CA ARG A 16 -19.65 -17.79 -10.98
C ARG A 16 -19.03 -16.85 -12.01
N TRP A 17 -17.91 -16.25 -11.65
CA TRP A 17 -16.98 -15.75 -12.64
C TRP A 17 -16.27 -16.95 -13.25
N PHE A 18 -16.28 -17.07 -14.58
CA PHE A 18 -15.61 -18.14 -15.32
C PHE A 18 -14.09 -17.90 -15.32
N SER A 19 -13.41 -18.18 -14.21
CA SER A 19 -11.99 -18.47 -14.22
C SER A 19 -11.83 -19.96 -13.92
N SER A 20 -11.07 -20.66 -14.75
CA SER A 20 -10.79 -22.10 -14.61
C SER A 20 -9.80 -22.42 -13.47
N GLY A 21 -9.50 -21.44 -12.60
CA GLY A 21 -8.55 -21.54 -11.49
C GLY A 21 -9.19 -21.36 -10.11
N PRO A 22 -8.42 -21.54 -9.03
CA PRO A 22 -8.87 -21.23 -7.67
C PRO A 22 -9.21 -19.73 -7.57
N PRO A 23 -10.16 -19.33 -6.68
CA PRO A 23 -10.56 -17.94 -6.52
C PRO A 23 -9.37 -17.09 -6.08
N SER A 24 -9.24 -15.89 -6.66
CA SER A 24 -8.14 -14.95 -6.36
C SER A 24 -8.24 -14.31 -4.97
N VAL A 25 -9.43 -14.35 -4.37
CA VAL A 25 -9.71 -13.95 -2.98
C VAL A 25 -10.55 -15.06 -2.35
N VAL A 26 -10.12 -15.55 -1.20
CA VAL A 26 -10.88 -16.52 -0.39
C VAL A 26 -11.39 -15.81 0.85
N THR A 27 -12.66 -16.02 1.18
CA THR A 27 -13.29 -15.37 2.32
C THR A 27 -14.03 -16.37 3.19
N SER A 28 -14.00 -16.14 4.50
CA SER A 28 -14.81 -16.86 5.46
C SER A 28 -15.28 -15.92 6.58
N VAL A 29 -16.34 -16.31 7.26
CA VAL A 29 -16.77 -15.60 8.48
C VAL A 29 -16.86 -16.62 9.59
N SER A 30 -16.09 -16.43 10.64
CA SER A 30 -16.04 -17.26 11.84
C SER A 30 -16.18 -16.40 13.07
N ASN A 31 -17.14 -16.70 13.93
CA ASN A 31 -17.36 -16.06 15.23
C ASN A 31 -17.29 -14.51 15.19
N GLY A 32 -17.81 -13.89 14.12
CA GLY A 32 -17.80 -12.43 13.98
C GLY A 32 -16.54 -11.84 13.35
N VAL A 33 -15.54 -12.66 13.01
CA VAL A 33 -14.36 -12.26 12.23
C VAL A 33 -14.60 -12.56 10.76
N GLY A 34 -14.52 -11.53 9.92
CA GLY A 34 -14.48 -11.66 8.46
C GLY A 34 -13.02 -11.85 8.03
N LEU A 35 -12.63 -13.07 7.65
CA LEU A 35 -11.31 -13.38 7.17
C LEU A 35 -11.26 -13.23 5.65
N VAL A 36 -10.31 -12.44 5.16
CA VAL A 36 -9.98 -12.27 3.75
C VAL A 36 -8.58 -12.82 3.51
N THR A 37 -8.44 -13.72 2.55
CA THR A 37 -7.14 -14.25 2.10
C THR A 37 -6.92 -13.88 0.65
N LEU A 38 -5.91 -13.05 0.38
CA LEU A 38 -5.44 -12.74 -0.97
C LEU A 38 -4.78 -13.99 -1.52
N ASN A 39 -5.32 -14.58 -2.59
CA ASN A 39 -5.01 -15.95 -3.00
C ASN A 39 -4.47 -16.04 -4.44
N ARG A 40 -3.39 -15.34 -4.69
CA ARG A 40 -2.58 -15.46 -5.92
C ARG A 40 -1.10 -15.71 -5.58
N PRO A 41 -0.75 -16.76 -4.80
CA PRO A 41 0.61 -16.94 -4.27
C PRO A 41 1.69 -17.04 -5.35
N LYS A 42 1.38 -17.57 -6.54
CA LYS A 42 2.29 -17.62 -7.69
C LYS A 42 2.65 -16.22 -8.24
N ALA A 43 1.75 -15.24 -8.05
CA ALA A 43 1.96 -13.85 -8.39
C ALA A 43 2.27 -12.99 -7.14
N LEU A 44 2.73 -13.60 -6.03
CA LEU A 44 3.01 -12.93 -4.76
C LEU A 44 1.80 -12.11 -4.26
N ASN A 45 0.59 -12.60 -4.50
CA ASN A 45 -0.69 -11.99 -4.17
C ASN A 45 -0.89 -10.58 -4.77
N ALA A 46 -0.22 -10.26 -5.89
CA ALA A 46 -0.39 -8.98 -6.56
C ALA A 46 -1.87 -8.73 -6.91
N LEU A 47 -2.34 -7.51 -6.63
CA LEU A 47 -3.72 -7.09 -6.86
C LEU A 47 -4.00 -6.99 -8.36
N ASN A 48 -5.09 -7.60 -8.79
CA ASN A 48 -5.67 -7.38 -10.10
C ASN A 48 -7.10 -6.80 -9.96
N LEU A 49 -7.66 -6.37 -11.05
CA LEU A 49 -8.98 -5.75 -11.07
C LEU A 49 -10.09 -6.68 -10.52
N ASP A 50 -9.98 -7.99 -10.75
CA ASP A 50 -10.94 -8.96 -10.22
C ASP A 50 -10.92 -9.00 -8.68
N MET A 51 -9.71 -8.98 -8.08
CA MET A 51 -9.58 -8.92 -6.61
C MET A 51 -10.19 -7.64 -6.04
N ILE A 52 -9.92 -6.48 -6.66
CA ILE A 52 -10.49 -5.19 -6.24
C ILE A 52 -12.03 -5.25 -6.29
N ARG A 53 -12.59 -5.79 -7.36
CA ARG A 53 -14.05 -5.93 -7.57
C ARG A 53 -14.71 -6.97 -6.67
N ILE A 54 -13.94 -7.89 -6.10
CA ILE A 54 -14.41 -8.81 -5.04
C ILE A 54 -14.33 -8.11 -3.68
N LEU A 55 -13.22 -7.45 -3.37
CA LEU A 55 -12.95 -6.84 -2.06
C LEU A 55 -13.90 -5.67 -1.76
N SER A 56 -14.10 -4.75 -2.72
CA SER A 56 -14.89 -3.54 -2.50
C SER A 56 -16.34 -3.82 -2.08
N PRO A 57 -17.14 -4.63 -2.80
CA PRO A 57 -18.50 -4.94 -2.38
C PRO A 57 -18.55 -5.84 -1.13
N LEU A 58 -17.55 -6.71 -0.93
CA LEU A 58 -17.44 -7.54 0.26
C LEU A 58 -17.30 -6.69 1.53
N LEU A 59 -16.34 -5.78 1.55
CA LEU A 59 -16.08 -4.91 2.71
C LEU A 59 -17.26 -3.98 2.99
N ARG A 60 -17.87 -3.38 1.96
CA ARG A 60 -19.11 -2.60 2.11
C ARG A 60 -20.26 -3.45 2.66
N GLY A 61 -20.41 -4.70 2.20
CA GLY A 61 -21.43 -5.62 2.69
C GLY A 61 -21.23 -6.02 4.16
N TRP A 62 -20.01 -5.93 4.68
CA TRP A 62 -19.74 -6.21 6.08
C TRP A 62 -20.00 -5.02 7.02
N GLU A 63 -20.12 -3.80 6.49
CA GLU A 63 -20.49 -2.60 7.27
C GLU A 63 -21.99 -2.38 7.42
N VAL A 64 -22.82 -3.11 6.66
CA VAL A 64 -24.29 -2.89 6.74
C VAL A 64 -24.85 -3.37 8.08
N GLU A 65 -25.91 -2.69 8.53
CA GLU A 65 -26.66 -3.08 9.72
C GLU A 65 -27.14 -4.53 9.63
N GLY A 66 -26.95 -5.30 10.71
CA GLY A 66 -27.27 -6.73 10.76
C GLY A 66 -26.18 -7.65 10.20
N SER A 67 -25.06 -7.13 9.75
CA SER A 67 -23.87 -7.93 9.43
C SER A 67 -23.41 -8.72 10.66
N ARG A 68 -22.97 -9.96 10.42
CA ARG A 68 -22.34 -10.77 11.46
C ARG A 68 -20.87 -10.46 11.66
N VAL A 69 -20.26 -9.69 10.74
CA VAL A 69 -18.83 -9.35 10.81
C VAL A 69 -18.66 -8.12 11.70
N LYS A 70 -17.83 -8.25 12.70
CA LYS A 70 -17.49 -7.21 13.69
C LYS A 70 -16.04 -6.77 13.60
N VAL A 71 -15.17 -7.61 12.98
CA VAL A 71 -13.75 -7.38 12.75
C VAL A 71 -13.38 -7.94 11.40
N VAL A 72 -12.56 -7.25 10.63
CA VAL A 72 -11.97 -7.74 9.37
C VAL A 72 -10.51 -8.07 9.59
N LEU A 73 -10.09 -9.28 9.19
CA LEU A 73 -8.69 -9.71 9.16
C LEU A 73 -8.30 -10.06 7.73
N VAL A 74 -7.28 -9.39 7.20
CA VAL A 74 -6.78 -9.62 5.84
C VAL A 74 -5.36 -10.20 5.89
N ARG A 75 -5.12 -11.25 5.12
CA ARG A 75 -3.81 -11.92 5.00
C ARG A 75 -3.50 -12.34 3.57
N GLY A 76 -2.23 -12.68 3.30
CA GLY A 76 -1.80 -13.26 2.03
C GLY A 76 -1.64 -14.78 2.12
N GLU A 77 -1.97 -15.50 1.04
CA GLU A 77 -1.77 -16.95 0.91
C GLU A 77 -0.33 -17.28 0.50
N GLY A 78 0.17 -18.44 0.90
CA GLY A 78 1.43 -19.03 0.41
C GLY A 78 2.69 -18.57 1.14
N GLY A 79 2.59 -17.76 2.21
CA GLY A 79 3.66 -17.45 3.16
C GLY A 79 4.86 -16.65 2.63
N LYS A 80 4.87 -16.20 1.36
CA LYS A 80 5.95 -15.38 0.78
C LYS A 80 5.65 -13.90 0.79
N ALA A 81 4.39 -13.56 0.56
CA ALA A 81 3.95 -12.19 0.44
C ALA A 81 2.57 -12.02 1.06
N PHE A 82 2.36 -10.91 1.73
CA PHE A 82 1.03 -10.39 1.96
C PHE A 82 0.44 -9.96 0.63
N CYS A 83 1.05 -8.97 -0.04
CA CYS A 83 0.74 -8.53 -1.40
C CYS A 83 1.91 -7.70 -1.95
N ALA A 84 2.44 -8.09 -3.10
CA ALA A 84 3.63 -7.47 -3.70
C ALA A 84 3.34 -6.31 -4.65
N GLY A 85 2.15 -5.71 -4.59
CA GLY A 85 1.74 -4.57 -5.42
C GLY A 85 0.57 -4.85 -6.33
N GLY A 86 0.30 -3.95 -7.28
CA GLY A 86 -0.63 -4.17 -8.38
C GLY A 86 -0.05 -5.13 -9.43
N ASP A 87 -0.91 -5.75 -10.22
CA ASP A 87 -0.50 -6.59 -11.37
C ASP A 87 -0.08 -5.70 -12.54
N ILE A 88 1.08 -5.02 -12.35
CA ILE A 88 1.58 -3.97 -13.25
C ILE A 88 1.81 -4.50 -14.66
N ARG A 89 2.18 -5.78 -14.83
CA ARG A 89 2.33 -6.37 -16.17
C ARG A 89 1.02 -6.33 -16.95
N ALA A 90 -0.07 -6.77 -16.33
CA ALA A 90 -1.39 -6.75 -16.98
C ALA A 90 -1.85 -5.30 -17.25
N ILE A 91 -1.51 -4.36 -16.38
CA ILE A 91 -1.88 -2.96 -16.53
C ILE A 91 -1.14 -2.30 -17.70
N THR A 92 0.10 -2.70 -17.99
CA THR A 92 0.95 -2.07 -19.01
C THR A 92 0.89 -2.73 -20.39
N GLU A 93 0.09 -3.79 -20.59
CA GLU A 93 -0.03 -4.47 -21.88
C GLU A 93 -0.46 -3.52 -23.01
N VAL A 94 -1.34 -2.55 -22.73
CA VAL A 94 -1.82 -1.56 -23.69
C VAL A 94 -1.55 -0.16 -23.16
N PRO A 95 -0.54 0.55 -23.66
CA PRO A 95 -0.23 1.91 -23.19
C PRO A 95 -1.40 2.88 -23.34
N GLY A 96 -1.65 3.68 -22.28
CA GLY A 96 -2.72 4.70 -22.26
C GLY A 96 -4.14 4.15 -22.35
N GLY A 97 -4.33 2.84 -22.15
CA GLY A 97 -5.61 2.14 -22.30
C GLY A 97 -6.61 2.43 -21.16
N GLU A 98 -7.88 2.04 -21.39
CA GLU A 98 -8.94 2.16 -20.37
C GLU A 98 -8.69 1.27 -19.14
N MET A 99 -7.89 0.21 -19.29
CA MET A 99 -7.53 -0.68 -18.19
C MET A 99 -6.80 0.07 -17.08
N GLN A 100 -5.83 0.91 -17.42
CA GLN A 100 -5.08 1.71 -16.42
C GLN A 100 -5.98 2.67 -15.66
N LYS A 101 -6.81 3.44 -16.39
CA LYS A 101 -7.75 4.39 -15.80
C LYS A 101 -8.74 3.69 -14.85
N THR A 102 -9.22 2.52 -15.27
CA THR A 102 -10.19 1.74 -14.50
C THR A 102 -9.52 1.11 -13.27
N PHE A 103 -8.33 0.52 -13.45
CA PHE A 103 -7.59 -0.13 -12.37
C PHE A 103 -7.26 0.85 -11.24
N PHE A 104 -6.57 1.94 -11.53
CA PHE A 104 -6.15 2.90 -10.50
C PHE A 104 -7.34 3.59 -9.84
N ARG A 105 -8.40 3.90 -10.60
CA ARG A 105 -9.62 4.46 -10.03
C ARG A 105 -10.27 3.48 -9.03
N GLU A 106 -10.45 2.22 -9.41
CA GLU A 106 -11.12 1.23 -8.56
C GLU A 106 -10.21 0.82 -7.37
N GLU A 107 -8.88 0.77 -7.57
CA GLU A 107 -7.90 0.54 -6.50
C GLU A 107 -7.97 1.66 -5.46
N TYR A 108 -7.92 2.92 -5.86
CA TYR A 108 -7.99 4.05 -4.92
C TYR A 108 -9.35 4.18 -4.22
N GLN A 109 -10.43 3.74 -4.87
CA GLN A 109 -11.73 3.61 -4.20
C GLN A 109 -11.71 2.52 -3.12
N LEU A 110 -11.00 1.42 -3.36
CA LEU A 110 -10.79 0.37 -2.35
C LEU A 110 -9.89 0.88 -1.21
N ASP A 111 -8.81 1.58 -1.51
CA ASP A 111 -7.89 2.13 -0.51
C ASP A 111 -8.60 3.15 0.39
N HIS A 112 -9.43 4.02 -0.20
CA HIS A 112 -10.27 4.93 0.56
C HIS A 112 -11.28 4.18 1.44
N LEU A 113 -11.91 3.12 0.92
CA LEU A 113 -12.83 2.29 1.68
C LEU A 113 -12.12 1.66 2.89
N VAL A 114 -10.93 1.06 2.69
CA VAL A 114 -10.12 0.48 3.77
C VAL A 114 -9.81 1.51 4.86
N GLY A 115 -9.45 2.73 4.45
CA GLY A 115 -9.13 3.82 5.39
C GLY A 115 -10.34 4.42 6.10
N SER A 116 -11.56 4.17 5.62
CA SER A 116 -12.81 4.75 6.14
C SER A 116 -13.74 3.74 6.80
N LEU A 117 -13.37 2.44 6.84
CA LEU A 117 -14.20 1.40 7.44
C LEU A 117 -14.53 1.72 8.90
N ALA A 118 -15.82 1.63 9.25
CA ALA A 118 -16.30 1.80 10.61
C ALA A 118 -15.95 0.61 11.51
N ILE A 119 -15.96 -0.61 10.94
CA ILE A 119 -15.54 -1.82 11.65
C ILE A 119 -14.01 -1.93 11.68
N PRO A 120 -13.41 -2.46 12.77
CA PRO A 120 -11.97 -2.65 12.87
C PRO A 120 -11.43 -3.50 11.71
N TYR A 121 -10.45 -2.95 11.00
CA TYR A 121 -9.75 -3.60 9.90
C TYR A 121 -8.30 -3.87 10.31
N ILE A 122 -7.88 -5.11 10.17
CA ILE A 122 -6.56 -5.60 10.56
C ILE A 122 -5.89 -6.18 9.32
N SER A 123 -4.72 -5.67 8.96
CA SER A 123 -3.87 -6.25 7.91
C SER A 123 -2.69 -7.00 8.54
N LEU A 124 -2.59 -8.29 8.22
CA LEU A 124 -1.48 -9.14 8.64
C LEU A 124 -0.41 -9.16 7.56
N MET A 125 0.55 -8.24 7.67
CA MET A 125 1.61 -8.02 6.68
C MET A 125 2.73 -9.07 6.76
N ASN A 126 2.37 -10.36 6.72
CA ASN A 126 3.34 -11.45 6.79
C ASN A 126 4.01 -11.67 5.43
N GLY A 127 5.27 -11.27 5.29
CA GLY A 127 6.06 -11.32 4.05
C GLY A 127 6.05 -10.01 3.26
N ILE A 128 6.24 -10.09 1.94
CA ILE A 128 6.36 -8.93 1.05
C ILE A 128 5.06 -8.12 1.03
N THR A 129 5.18 -6.81 1.30
CA THR A 129 4.09 -5.82 1.32
C THR A 129 4.58 -4.58 0.58
N MET A 130 4.16 -4.40 -0.67
CA MET A 130 4.65 -3.31 -1.55
C MET A 130 3.50 -2.76 -2.42
N GLY A 131 3.61 -1.53 -2.90
CA GLY A 131 2.66 -0.89 -3.82
C GLY A 131 1.20 -1.08 -3.42
N GLY A 132 0.33 -1.60 -4.29
CA GLY A 132 -1.08 -1.88 -3.96
C GLY A 132 -1.29 -2.73 -2.69
N GLY A 133 -0.30 -3.56 -2.30
CA GLY A 133 -0.31 -4.26 -1.01
C GLY A 133 -0.19 -3.31 0.18
N VAL A 134 0.51 -2.19 0.00
CA VAL A 134 0.55 -1.10 1.00
C VAL A 134 -0.81 -0.41 1.07
N GLY A 135 -1.46 -0.15 -0.06
CA GLY A 135 -2.80 0.44 -0.12
C GLY A 135 -3.83 -0.31 0.70
N VAL A 136 -3.92 -1.63 0.51
CA VAL A 136 -4.86 -2.48 1.27
C VAL A 136 -4.37 -2.85 2.67
N SER A 137 -3.23 -2.32 3.12
CA SER A 137 -2.72 -2.55 4.49
C SER A 137 -2.56 -1.26 5.28
N VAL A 138 -1.75 -0.31 4.81
CA VAL A 138 -1.33 0.87 5.60
C VAL A 138 -2.48 1.84 5.83
N ASN A 139 -3.46 1.90 4.94
CA ASN A 139 -4.66 2.71 5.14
C ASN A 139 -5.59 2.13 6.22
N GLY A 140 -5.47 0.85 6.55
CA GLY A 140 -6.25 0.21 7.61
C GLY A 140 -5.80 0.61 9.01
N LEU A 141 -6.73 0.47 9.97
CA LEU A 141 -6.52 0.93 11.33
C LEU A 141 -5.40 0.16 12.06
N PHE A 142 -5.38 -1.18 11.90
CA PHE A 142 -4.40 -2.04 12.55
C PHE A 142 -3.53 -2.74 11.51
N ARG A 143 -2.22 -2.60 11.66
CA ARG A 143 -1.20 -3.12 10.76
C ARG A 143 -0.23 -3.96 11.57
N ILE A 144 -0.25 -5.27 11.31
CA ILE A 144 0.57 -6.23 12.06
C ILE A 144 1.76 -6.61 11.20
N ALA A 145 2.96 -6.29 11.66
CA ALA A 145 4.20 -6.82 11.09
C ALA A 145 4.59 -8.14 11.78
N THR A 146 5.25 -9.01 11.04
CA THR A 146 5.95 -10.19 11.54
C THR A 146 7.45 -10.03 11.31
N GLU A 147 8.26 -10.92 11.85
CA GLU A 147 9.70 -11.00 11.54
C GLU A 147 9.99 -11.18 10.03
N ARG A 148 8.99 -11.63 9.26
CA ARG A 148 9.10 -11.87 7.82
C ARG A 148 8.64 -10.71 6.95
N THR A 149 8.04 -9.68 7.55
CA THR A 149 7.56 -8.53 6.81
C THR A 149 8.69 -7.86 6.02
N VAL A 150 8.42 -7.54 4.75
CA VAL A 150 9.29 -6.74 3.91
C VAL A 150 8.45 -5.65 3.27
N PHE A 151 8.54 -4.46 3.81
CA PHE A 151 7.82 -3.29 3.32
C PHE A 151 8.70 -2.44 2.41
N ALA A 152 8.18 -1.94 1.30
CA ALA A 152 8.79 -0.91 0.48
C ALA A 152 7.77 -0.22 -0.44
N MET A 153 8.12 0.99 -0.90
CA MET A 153 7.46 1.73 -1.99
C MET A 153 8.50 1.94 -3.12
N PRO A 154 8.71 0.92 -4.00
CA PRO A 154 9.79 0.95 -5.00
C PRO A 154 9.36 1.58 -6.34
N GLU A 155 8.25 2.28 -6.39
CA GLU A 155 7.55 2.72 -7.60
C GLU A 155 8.40 3.64 -8.49
N THR A 156 9.24 4.49 -7.89
CA THR A 156 10.15 5.37 -8.64
C THR A 156 11.10 4.60 -9.56
N GLY A 157 11.46 3.37 -9.17
CA GLY A 157 12.31 2.47 -9.96
C GLY A 157 11.62 1.85 -11.18
N ILE A 158 10.32 2.05 -11.35
CA ILE A 158 9.55 1.62 -12.51
C ILE A 158 8.84 2.78 -13.22
N GLY A 159 9.26 4.02 -12.98
CA GLY A 159 8.66 5.18 -13.63
C GLY A 159 7.26 5.53 -13.10
N LEU A 160 6.91 5.08 -11.89
CA LEU A 160 5.68 5.38 -11.18
C LEU A 160 5.99 6.23 -9.95
N ILE A 161 5.03 6.44 -9.09
CA ILE A 161 5.14 7.15 -7.81
C ILE A 161 4.73 6.22 -6.66
N PRO A 162 5.15 6.46 -5.42
CA PRO A 162 4.58 5.82 -4.22
C PRO A 162 3.14 6.29 -4.02
N ASP A 163 2.20 5.65 -4.67
CA ASP A 163 0.76 5.95 -4.68
C ASP A 163 0.00 5.25 -3.54
N VAL A 164 -1.26 4.91 -3.73
CA VAL A 164 -2.15 4.15 -2.81
C VAL A 164 -2.24 4.74 -1.40
N GLY A 165 -2.14 6.07 -1.30
CA GLY A 165 -2.07 6.81 -0.03
C GLY A 165 -0.63 7.10 0.43
N GLY A 166 0.38 6.87 -0.41
CA GLY A 166 1.79 7.19 -0.12
C GLY A 166 1.99 8.65 0.27
N GLY A 167 1.36 9.57 -0.44
CA GLY A 167 1.36 11.00 -0.09
C GLY A 167 0.63 11.32 1.22
N PHE A 168 -0.14 10.36 1.79
CA PHE A 168 -0.77 10.52 3.09
C PHE A 168 0.10 9.98 4.22
N PHE A 169 0.53 8.72 4.16
CA PHE A 169 1.23 8.11 5.28
C PHE A 169 2.73 8.45 5.33
N LEU A 170 3.43 8.55 4.18
CA LEU A 170 4.86 8.83 4.15
C LEU A 170 5.23 10.14 4.86
N PRO A 171 4.59 11.30 4.58
CA PRO A 171 4.93 12.54 5.27
C PRO A 171 4.55 12.57 6.76
N ARG A 172 3.83 11.55 7.25
CA ARG A 172 3.42 11.41 8.65
C ARG A 172 4.32 10.47 9.44
N LEU A 173 5.31 9.86 8.79
CA LEU A 173 6.38 9.11 9.46
C LEU A 173 7.33 10.06 10.18
N PRO A 174 8.08 9.60 11.20
CA PRO A 174 8.98 10.44 11.96
C PRO A 174 10.04 11.14 11.09
N GLY A 175 10.22 12.43 11.30
CA GLY A 175 11.22 13.25 10.59
C GLY A 175 11.07 13.19 9.07
N GLN A 176 12.16 12.92 8.37
CA GLN A 176 12.19 12.79 6.91
C GLN A 176 12.23 11.34 6.42
N LEU A 177 11.88 10.40 7.30
CA LEU A 177 11.91 8.98 6.97
C LEU A 177 11.02 8.67 5.76
N GLY A 178 9.84 9.28 5.68
CA GLY A 178 8.93 9.07 4.56
C GLY A 178 9.50 9.57 3.23
N MET A 179 10.16 10.73 3.21
CA MET A 179 10.83 11.23 2.00
C MET A 179 11.95 10.27 1.58
N PHE A 180 12.77 9.80 2.53
CA PHE A 180 13.81 8.81 2.27
C PHE A 180 13.21 7.52 1.67
N LEU A 181 12.17 6.95 2.28
CA LEU A 181 11.55 5.71 1.82
C LEU A 181 10.93 5.87 0.42
N GLY A 182 10.22 6.97 0.18
CA GLY A 182 9.55 7.24 -1.08
C GLY A 182 10.50 7.48 -2.25
N LEU A 183 11.60 8.19 -2.04
CA LEU A 183 12.58 8.47 -3.09
C LEU A 183 13.52 7.30 -3.39
N THR A 184 13.85 6.49 -2.37
CA THR A 184 14.86 5.42 -2.52
C THR A 184 14.28 4.03 -2.72
N GLY A 185 12.99 3.82 -2.43
CA GLY A 185 12.40 2.48 -2.38
C GLY A 185 13.07 1.58 -1.33
N HIS A 186 13.63 2.15 -0.27
CA HIS A 186 14.32 1.40 0.78
C HIS A 186 13.39 0.38 1.43
N ARG A 187 13.91 -0.85 1.63
CA ARG A 187 13.16 -1.96 2.22
C ARG A 187 13.31 -2.00 3.72
N LEU A 188 12.23 -1.78 4.45
CA LEU A 188 12.14 -2.09 5.87
C LEU A 188 11.84 -3.57 6.06
N LYS A 189 12.49 -4.22 7.03
CA LYS A 189 12.35 -5.66 7.26
C LYS A 189 11.93 -5.95 8.69
N GLY A 190 11.02 -6.89 8.85
CA GLY A 190 10.58 -7.37 10.15
C GLY A 190 10.15 -6.23 11.06
N TRP A 191 10.77 -6.18 12.21
CA TRP A 191 10.46 -5.24 13.28
C TRP A 191 10.79 -3.78 12.95
N ASP A 192 11.62 -3.50 11.94
CA ASP A 192 11.84 -2.15 11.44
C ASP A 192 10.54 -1.47 11.00
N CYS A 193 9.56 -2.25 10.53
CA CYS A 193 8.26 -1.72 10.14
C CYS A 193 7.48 -1.12 11.32
N LEU A 194 7.63 -1.67 12.52
CA LEU A 194 7.06 -1.12 13.75
C LEU A 194 7.78 0.18 14.14
N HIS A 195 9.11 0.14 14.19
CA HIS A 195 9.92 1.30 14.59
C HIS A 195 9.79 2.48 13.63
N ALA A 196 9.58 2.21 12.35
CA ALA A 196 9.32 3.25 11.34
C ALA A 196 7.90 3.84 11.41
N GLY A 197 6.97 3.24 12.17
CA GLY A 197 5.56 3.66 12.23
C GLY A 197 4.69 3.12 11.08
N ILE A 198 5.22 2.22 10.24
CA ILE A 198 4.45 1.53 9.21
C ILE A 198 3.48 0.54 9.83
N ALA A 199 3.95 -0.32 10.73
CA ALA A 199 3.12 -1.22 11.52
C ALA A 199 2.65 -0.56 12.82
N THR A 200 1.50 -0.98 13.33
CA THR A 200 0.97 -0.58 14.64
C THR A 200 1.31 -1.61 15.72
N HIS A 201 1.46 -2.87 15.33
CA HIS A 201 1.77 -3.99 16.21
C HIS A 201 2.78 -4.92 15.53
N ALA A 202 3.49 -5.69 16.33
CA ALA A 202 4.45 -6.69 15.88
C ALA A 202 4.12 -8.03 16.56
N VAL A 203 3.88 -9.06 15.76
CA VAL A 203 3.48 -10.38 16.25
C VAL A 203 4.34 -11.46 15.57
N ASN A 204 4.93 -12.36 16.35
CA ASN A 204 5.69 -13.48 15.79
C ASN A 204 4.79 -14.38 14.93
N GLU A 205 5.28 -14.84 13.76
CA GLU A 205 4.50 -15.63 12.81
C GLU A 205 3.83 -16.84 13.48
N GLU A 206 4.54 -17.51 14.37
CA GLU A 206 4.05 -18.68 15.11
C GLU A 206 2.84 -18.40 16.01
N ARG A 207 2.56 -17.13 16.36
CA ARG A 207 1.44 -16.72 17.20
C ARG A 207 0.22 -16.22 16.42
N ILE A 208 0.27 -16.24 15.09
CA ILE A 208 -0.81 -15.71 14.23
C ILE A 208 -2.12 -16.48 14.42
N ASP A 209 -2.06 -17.80 14.55
CA ASP A 209 -3.25 -18.64 14.74
C ASP A 209 -3.89 -18.37 16.11
N ASP A 210 -3.08 -18.22 17.17
CA ASP A 210 -3.56 -17.84 18.50
C ASP A 210 -4.19 -16.46 18.50
N LEU A 211 -3.59 -15.49 17.81
CA LEU A 211 -4.14 -14.16 17.64
C LEU A 211 -5.50 -14.20 16.89
N THR A 212 -5.57 -14.97 15.81
CA THR A 212 -6.82 -15.13 15.04
C THR A 212 -7.93 -15.67 15.94
N LYS A 213 -7.63 -16.70 16.74
CA LYS A 213 -8.55 -17.26 17.71
C LYS A 213 -8.97 -16.25 18.79
N ALA A 214 -8.03 -15.48 19.32
CA ALA A 214 -8.35 -14.44 20.31
C ALA A 214 -9.29 -13.35 19.74
N LEU A 215 -9.12 -12.98 18.45
CA LEU A 215 -10.03 -12.06 17.77
C LEU A 215 -11.43 -12.68 17.55
N GLU A 216 -11.51 -13.98 17.24
CA GLU A 216 -12.78 -14.71 17.17
C GLU A 216 -13.48 -14.78 18.52
N ASP A 217 -12.77 -15.07 19.58
CA ASP A 217 -13.31 -15.11 20.96
C ASP A 217 -13.80 -13.72 21.39
N LEU A 218 -13.05 -12.66 21.09
CA LEU A 218 -13.48 -11.28 21.31
C LEU A 218 -14.80 -10.98 20.57
N ALA A 219 -14.84 -11.28 19.27
CA ALA A 219 -15.99 -10.96 18.44
C ALA A 219 -17.23 -11.83 18.77
N ASN A 220 -17.03 -13.04 19.30
CA ASN A 220 -18.10 -13.91 19.74
C ASN A 220 -18.71 -13.46 21.08
N THR A 221 -17.91 -12.90 21.98
CA THR A 221 -18.34 -12.53 23.35
C THR A 221 -18.95 -11.15 23.45
N LYS A 222 -18.69 -10.25 22.49
CA LYS A 222 -19.19 -8.86 22.51
C LYS A 222 -20.22 -8.64 21.40
N ASP A 223 -21.31 -7.96 21.73
CA ASP A 223 -22.31 -7.54 20.73
C ASP A 223 -21.73 -6.53 19.74
N THR A 224 -20.92 -5.59 20.24
CA THR A 224 -20.18 -4.60 19.46
C THR A 224 -18.71 -4.69 19.80
N VAL A 225 -17.84 -4.75 18.78
CA VAL A 225 -16.38 -4.73 18.92
C VAL A 225 -15.87 -3.34 18.57
N THR A 226 -15.26 -2.68 19.55
CA THR A 226 -14.66 -1.35 19.36
C THR A 226 -13.19 -1.46 18.95
N LYS A 227 -12.64 -0.35 18.47
CA LYS A 227 -11.20 -0.22 18.14
C LYS A 227 -10.33 -0.49 19.38
N GLU A 228 -10.74 -0.02 20.52
CA GLU A 228 -10.07 -0.20 21.81
C GLU A 228 -10.02 -1.68 22.21
N ASN A 229 -11.12 -2.42 22.04
CA ASN A 229 -11.14 -3.85 22.31
C ASN A 229 -10.18 -4.64 21.42
N VAL A 230 -10.12 -4.29 20.13
CA VAL A 230 -9.17 -4.91 19.20
C VAL A 230 -7.75 -4.56 19.60
N LYS A 231 -7.48 -3.27 19.91
CA LYS A 231 -6.14 -2.84 20.36
C LYS A 231 -5.69 -3.61 21.61
N GLU A 232 -6.53 -3.70 22.64
CA GLU A 232 -6.24 -4.44 23.87
C GLU A 232 -5.94 -5.93 23.59
N THR A 233 -6.64 -6.53 22.64
CA THR A 233 -6.38 -7.92 22.22
C THR A 233 -5.03 -8.01 21.51
N LEU A 234 -4.76 -7.12 20.54
CA LEU A 234 -3.50 -7.13 19.80
C LEU A 234 -2.29 -6.87 20.69
N ASP A 235 -2.41 -5.98 21.68
CA ASP A 235 -1.34 -5.65 22.64
C ASP A 235 -0.84 -6.88 23.42
N GLN A 236 -1.69 -7.90 23.66
CA GLN A 236 -1.32 -9.15 24.34
C GLN A 236 -0.43 -10.05 23.50
N PHE A 237 -0.36 -9.79 22.18
CA PHE A 237 0.41 -10.57 21.22
C PHE A 237 1.67 -9.85 20.76
N ASN A 238 1.92 -8.61 21.21
CA ASN A 238 3.13 -7.89 20.83
C ASN A 238 4.39 -8.70 21.14
N SER A 239 5.26 -8.81 20.16
CA SER A 239 6.51 -9.55 20.25
C SER A 239 7.51 -8.87 21.16
N THR A 240 8.06 -9.63 22.12
CA THR A 240 9.20 -9.18 22.94
C THR A 240 10.47 -8.98 22.11
N ASP A 241 10.64 -9.76 21.03
CA ASP A 241 11.75 -9.60 20.11
C ASP A 241 11.68 -8.26 19.38
N ALA A 242 10.48 -7.85 18.98
CA ALA A 242 10.26 -6.53 18.37
C ALA A 242 10.58 -5.39 19.36
N ALA A 243 10.23 -5.55 20.63
CA ALA A 243 10.51 -4.55 21.66
C ALA A 243 12.01 -4.37 21.95
N SER A 244 12.81 -5.44 21.80
CA SER A 244 14.27 -5.44 21.99
C SER A 244 15.06 -5.15 20.70
N HIS A 245 14.38 -5.10 19.54
CA HIS A 245 15.01 -4.88 18.25
C HIS A 245 15.56 -3.46 18.12
N VAL A 246 16.81 -3.35 17.66
CA VAL A 246 17.39 -2.06 17.32
C VAL A 246 17.00 -1.68 15.91
N PHE A 247 16.32 -0.55 15.74
CA PHE A 247 15.92 -0.05 14.44
C PHE A 247 17.14 0.11 13.51
N SER A 248 17.12 -0.57 12.37
CA SER A 248 18.28 -0.62 11.46
C SER A 248 18.72 0.75 10.92
N LEU A 249 17.82 1.73 10.94
CA LEU A 249 18.12 3.11 10.52
C LEU A 249 18.44 4.05 11.68
N SER A 250 18.47 3.57 12.93
CA SER A 250 18.65 4.43 14.12
C SER A 250 19.90 5.32 14.03
N GLU A 251 21.04 4.77 13.59
CA GLU A 251 22.29 5.51 13.43
C GLU A 251 22.30 6.48 12.24
N HIS A 252 21.28 6.40 11.37
CA HIS A 252 21.19 7.20 10.14
C HIS A 252 20.09 8.27 10.19
N ILE A 253 19.25 8.30 11.23
CA ILE A 253 18.10 9.22 11.32
C ILE A 253 18.49 10.68 11.18
N ASP A 254 19.56 11.11 11.84
CA ASP A 254 20.02 12.50 11.75
C ASP A 254 20.48 12.87 10.33
N VAL A 255 21.19 11.94 9.67
CA VAL A 255 21.63 12.12 8.29
C VAL A 255 20.42 12.13 7.34
N ILE A 256 19.45 11.22 7.56
CA ILE A 256 18.18 11.19 6.79
C ILE A 256 17.46 12.53 6.94
N ASN A 257 17.29 13.01 8.18
CA ASN A 257 16.60 14.27 8.44
C ASN A 257 17.29 15.47 7.79
N LYS A 258 18.61 15.53 7.89
CA LYS A 258 19.42 16.60 7.28
C LYS A 258 19.29 16.61 5.75
N ILE A 259 19.49 15.46 5.11
CA ILE A 259 19.58 15.35 3.65
C ILE A 259 18.19 15.41 3.00
N PHE A 260 17.27 14.59 3.47
CA PHE A 260 15.94 14.49 2.87
C PHE A 260 14.96 15.60 3.29
N GLY A 261 15.41 16.48 4.21
CA GLY A 261 14.76 17.74 4.54
C GLY A 261 15.08 18.90 3.60
N SER A 262 15.96 18.72 2.63
CA SER A 262 16.38 19.75 1.66
C SER A 262 15.21 20.25 0.81
N ASP A 263 15.37 21.46 0.23
CA ASP A 263 14.30 22.14 -0.51
C ASP A 263 14.11 21.63 -1.94
N SER A 264 15.09 20.91 -2.49
CA SER A 264 15.05 20.34 -3.83
C SER A 264 15.65 18.93 -3.88
N VAL A 265 15.31 18.17 -4.91
CA VAL A 265 15.93 16.87 -5.21
C VAL A 265 17.42 17.05 -5.54
N GLU A 266 17.75 18.12 -6.24
CA GLU A 266 19.11 18.49 -6.61
C GLU A 266 20.00 18.68 -5.35
N ASP A 267 19.46 19.33 -4.32
CA ASP A 267 20.18 19.50 -3.03
C ASP A 267 20.33 18.16 -2.31
N ILE A 268 19.31 17.30 -2.32
CA ILE A 268 19.41 15.94 -1.78
C ILE A 268 20.54 15.18 -2.46
N VAL A 269 20.57 15.16 -3.80
CA VAL A 269 21.60 14.46 -4.58
C VAL A 269 22.99 15.04 -4.31
N LYS A 270 23.11 16.37 -4.26
CA LYS A 270 24.36 17.05 -3.92
C LYS A 270 24.87 16.63 -2.54
N LEU A 271 24.04 16.70 -1.51
CA LEU A 271 24.41 16.32 -0.15
C LEU A 271 24.76 14.83 -0.04
N LEU A 272 24.04 13.94 -0.73
CA LEU A 272 24.35 12.51 -0.78
C LEU A 272 25.72 12.24 -1.44
N ARG A 273 26.12 13.03 -2.45
CA ARG A 273 27.44 12.93 -3.09
C ARG A 273 28.57 13.43 -2.19
N GLU A 274 28.32 14.44 -1.38
CA GLU A 274 29.29 14.99 -0.41
C GLU A 274 29.49 14.01 0.77
N GLU A 275 28.47 13.28 1.17
CA GLU A 275 28.54 12.30 2.26
C GLU A 275 29.22 10.99 1.81
N GLN A 276 30.29 10.58 2.50
CA GLN A 276 31.08 9.40 2.09
C GLN A 276 30.64 8.08 2.74
N PHE A 277 29.60 8.10 3.55
CA PHE A 277 29.11 6.90 4.25
C PHE A 277 28.48 5.87 3.30
N PRO A 278 28.62 4.56 3.57
CA PRO A 278 28.01 3.52 2.76
C PRO A 278 26.49 3.67 2.60
N PHE A 279 25.81 4.15 3.64
CA PHE A 279 24.39 4.45 3.64
C PHE A 279 24.03 5.49 2.56
N SER A 280 24.73 6.64 2.57
CA SER A 280 24.47 7.74 1.63
C SER A 280 24.79 7.34 0.18
N LYS A 281 25.85 6.56 -0.04
CA LYS A 281 26.18 6.00 -1.37
C LYS A 281 25.08 5.06 -1.87
N LYS A 282 24.49 4.24 -0.98
CA LYS A 282 23.38 3.35 -1.35
C LYS A 282 22.11 4.13 -1.70
N ALA A 283 21.78 5.16 -0.90
CA ALA A 283 20.64 6.03 -1.17
C ALA A 283 20.80 6.76 -2.50
N LEU A 284 21.97 7.36 -2.75
CA LEU A 284 22.29 8.02 -4.02
C LEU A 284 22.12 7.08 -5.21
N LYS A 285 22.70 5.88 -5.14
CA LYS A 285 22.58 4.87 -6.18
C LYS A 285 21.12 4.51 -6.48
N SER A 286 20.26 4.44 -5.45
CA SER A 286 18.83 4.14 -5.65
C SER A 286 18.13 5.29 -6.38
N ILE A 287 18.41 6.55 -6.01
CA ILE A 287 17.82 7.73 -6.66
C ILE A 287 18.31 7.86 -8.11
N GLU A 288 19.60 7.66 -8.38
CA GLU A 288 20.18 7.75 -9.72
C GLU A 288 19.74 6.61 -10.65
N ALA A 289 19.31 5.47 -10.10
CA ALA A 289 18.77 4.36 -10.88
C ALA A 289 17.27 4.50 -11.19
N ALA A 290 16.56 5.36 -10.47
CA ALA A 290 15.11 5.57 -10.63
C ALA A 290 14.81 6.58 -11.75
N SER A 291 13.53 6.63 -12.20
CA SER A 291 13.10 7.66 -13.16
C SER A 291 13.27 9.06 -12.58
N PRO A 292 14.03 9.94 -13.23
CA PRO A 292 14.21 11.33 -12.80
C PRO A 292 12.89 12.07 -12.65
N THR A 293 11.94 11.83 -13.56
CA THR A 293 10.58 12.41 -13.48
C THR A 293 9.86 11.92 -12.23
N SER A 294 9.87 10.59 -11.99
CA SER A 294 9.23 10.00 -10.80
C SER A 294 9.82 10.54 -9.50
N ILE A 295 11.12 10.70 -9.42
CA ILE A 295 11.80 11.27 -8.24
C ILE A 295 11.31 12.69 -7.94
N LYS A 296 11.28 13.60 -8.94
CA LYS A 296 10.81 14.98 -8.74
C LYS A 296 9.30 15.06 -8.41
N VAL A 297 8.50 14.24 -9.08
CA VAL A 297 7.04 14.16 -8.81
C VAL A 297 6.79 13.62 -7.40
N THR A 298 7.48 12.55 -6.99
CA THR A 298 7.39 11.96 -5.64
C THR A 298 7.81 12.93 -4.55
N PHE A 299 8.91 13.66 -4.77
CA PHE A 299 9.38 14.69 -3.83
C PHE A 299 8.29 15.73 -3.57
N ARG A 300 7.66 16.25 -4.62
CA ARG A 300 6.56 17.21 -4.50
C ARG A 300 5.30 16.57 -3.93
N GLN A 301 4.95 15.35 -4.33
CA GLN A 301 3.79 14.60 -3.82
C GLN A 301 3.83 14.51 -2.29
N ILE A 302 4.96 14.11 -1.71
CA ILE A 302 5.12 13.96 -0.26
C ILE A 302 4.98 15.32 0.44
N ARG A 303 5.51 16.39 -0.11
CA ARG A 303 5.40 17.75 0.43
C ARG A 303 3.98 18.31 0.34
N GLU A 304 3.30 18.11 -0.78
CA GLU A 304 1.89 18.52 -0.92
C GLU A 304 0.98 17.66 -0.05
N GLY A 305 1.22 16.35 0.00
CA GLY A 305 0.47 15.41 0.84
C GLY A 305 0.58 15.71 2.34
N ALA A 306 1.71 16.28 2.79
CA ALA A 306 1.87 16.75 4.17
C ALA A 306 0.88 17.88 4.53
N LYS A 307 0.43 18.68 3.56
CA LYS A 307 -0.49 19.80 3.74
C LYS A 307 -1.96 19.39 3.66
N LEU A 308 -2.26 18.23 3.05
CA LEU A 308 -3.61 17.72 2.90
C LEU A 308 -4.08 17.05 4.19
N SER A 309 -5.36 17.23 4.54
CA SER A 309 -5.90 16.79 5.83
C SER A 309 -6.48 15.38 5.81
N SER A 310 -6.79 14.84 4.64
CA SER A 310 -7.50 13.57 4.49
C SER A 310 -6.85 12.64 3.46
N LEU A 311 -7.00 11.33 3.67
CA LEU A 311 -6.63 10.32 2.68
C LEU A 311 -7.36 10.55 1.35
N LYS A 312 -8.63 10.97 1.40
CA LYS A 312 -9.42 11.30 0.21
C LYS A 312 -8.73 12.34 -0.68
N GLU A 313 -8.31 13.47 -0.12
CA GLU A 313 -7.63 14.54 -0.88
C GLU A 313 -6.32 14.06 -1.48
N VAL A 314 -5.57 13.21 -0.75
CA VAL A 314 -4.33 12.63 -1.23
C VAL A 314 -4.57 11.67 -2.39
N LEU A 315 -5.52 10.74 -2.27
CA LEU A 315 -5.86 9.81 -3.36
C LEU A 315 -6.37 10.55 -4.62
N GLN A 316 -7.07 11.68 -4.44
CA GLN A 316 -7.45 12.55 -5.57
C GLN A 316 -6.23 13.19 -6.26
N MET A 317 -5.24 13.63 -5.49
CA MET A 317 -3.96 14.10 -6.04
C MET A 317 -3.23 12.96 -6.75
N GLU A 318 -3.10 11.80 -6.11
CA GLU A 318 -2.40 10.64 -6.67
C GLU A 318 -3.03 10.11 -7.95
N GLN A 319 -4.37 10.18 -8.08
CA GLN A 319 -5.05 9.86 -9.35
C GLN A 319 -4.54 10.70 -10.52
N ARG A 320 -4.30 11.99 -10.31
CA ARG A 320 -3.71 12.85 -11.35
C ARG A 320 -2.32 12.38 -11.72
N LEU A 321 -1.50 12.17 -10.69
CA LEU A 321 -0.09 11.78 -10.85
C LEU A 321 0.05 10.44 -11.58
N VAL A 322 -0.68 9.41 -11.13
CA VAL A 322 -0.58 8.07 -11.72
C VAL A 322 -1.08 8.02 -13.17
N LEU A 323 -2.16 8.76 -13.48
CA LEU A 323 -2.64 8.82 -14.87
C LEU A 323 -1.67 9.57 -15.80
N ARG A 324 -0.89 10.52 -15.28
CA ARG A 324 0.21 11.15 -16.03
C ARG A 324 1.40 10.21 -16.21
N CYS A 325 1.76 9.43 -15.19
CA CYS A 325 2.74 8.35 -15.34
C CYS A 325 2.31 7.37 -16.45
N CYS A 326 1.05 6.98 -16.50
CA CYS A 326 0.51 6.09 -17.54
C CYS A 326 0.52 6.70 -18.94
N GLN A 327 0.73 7.99 -19.10
CA GLN A 327 0.90 8.68 -20.39
C GLN A 327 2.37 8.90 -20.75
N ASP A 328 3.28 8.75 -19.78
CA ASP A 328 4.71 8.99 -19.97
C ASP A 328 5.47 7.71 -20.36
N LYS A 329 6.59 7.85 -21.07
CA LYS A 329 7.47 6.76 -21.51
C LYS A 329 8.04 5.98 -20.34
N ASP A 330 8.43 6.67 -19.27
CA ASP A 330 9.20 6.10 -18.17
C ASP A 330 8.48 4.95 -17.46
N PHE A 331 7.15 5.01 -17.33
CA PHE A 331 6.41 3.92 -16.71
C PHE A 331 6.53 2.60 -17.50
N TYR A 332 6.38 2.65 -18.82
CA TYR A 332 6.50 1.45 -19.67
C TYR A 332 7.93 0.94 -19.72
N GLU A 333 8.88 1.86 -19.81
CA GLU A 333 10.30 1.53 -19.84
C GLU A 333 10.77 0.90 -18.52
N GLY A 334 10.37 1.47 -17.39
CA GLY A 334 10.70 0.91 -16.07
C GLY A 334 10.10 -0.48 -15.87
N VAL A 335 8.86 -0.69 -16.30
CA VAL A 335 8.20 -2.01 -16.28
C VAL A 335 8.93 -2.99 -17.22
N ARG A 336 9.29 -2.58 -18.44
CA ARG A 336 10.09 -3.40 -19.34
C ARG A 336 11.38 -3.85 -18.66
N ALA A 337 12.17 -2.88 -18.17
CA ALA A 337 13.50 -3.15 -17.64
C ALA A 337 13.48 -4.00 -16.36
N THR A 338 12.48 -3.81 -15.49
CA THR A 338 12.45 -4.45 -14.17
C THR A 338 11.64 -5.74 -14.15
N LEU A 339 10.51 -5.80 -14.85
CA LEU A 339 9.55 -6.90 -14.72
C LEU A 339 9.49 -7.81 -15.95
N ILE A 340 9.72 -7.29 -17.15
CA ILE A 340 9.61 -8.05 -18.41
C ILE A 340 10.97 -8.62 -18.80
N ASP A 341 11.90 -7.75 -19.24
CA ASP A 341 13.24 -8.13 -19.71
C ASP A 341 14.20 -8.45 -18.56
N ARG A 342 13.99 -7.79 -17.41
CA ARG A 342 14.78 -7.95 -16.18
C ARG A 342 16.26 -7.62 -16.36
N ASP A 343 16.58 -6.75 -17.32
CA ASP A 343 17.93 -6.26 -17.57
C ASP A 343 18.35 -5.18 -16.53
N ASN A 344 17.36 -4.56 -15.85
CA ASN A 344 17.54 -3.46 -14.91
C ASN A 344 18.32 -2.29 -15.51
N LYS A 345 18.11 -2.01 -16.79
CA LYS A 345 18.74 -0.93 -17.56
C LYS A 345 17.67 -0.10 -18.26
N PRO A 346 16.89 0.68 -17.50
CA PRO A 346 15.89 1.54 -18.11
C PRO A 346 16.54 2.72 -18.83
N ASP A 347 15.95 3.10 -19.97
CA ASP A 347 16.29 4.30 -20.74
C ASP A 347 15.30 5.42 -20.40
N TRP A 348 15.58 6.14 -19.31
CA TRP A 348 14.73 7.20 -18.82
C TRP A 348 14.67 8.42 -19.75
N SER A 349 13.54 9.13 -19.74
CA SER A 349 13.35 10.34 -20.54
C SER A 349 12.48 11.37 -19.80
N PRO A 350 13.06 12.46 -19.28
CA PRO A 350 14.49 12.88 -19.35
C PRO A 350 15.46 11.91 -18.66
N ALA A 351 16.74 11.95 -19.09
CA ALA A 351 17.76 11.04 -18.58
C ALA A 351 18.30 11.44 -17.19
N THR A 352 18.22 12.71 -16.83
CA THR A 352 18.77 13.25 -15.57
C THR A 352 17.73 14.08 -14.81
N ILE A 353 17.96 14.25 -13.51
CA ILE A 353 17.08 15.06 -12.63
C ILE A 353 17.05 16.52 -13.10
N GLU A 354 18.20 17.04 -13.52
CA GLU A 354 18.36 18.42 -13.95
C GLU A 354 17.58 18.73 -15.23
N GLU A 355 17.36 17.74 -16.10
CA GLU A 355 16.59 17.87 -17.35
C GLU A 355 15.06 17.85 -17.11
N VAL A 356 14.59 17.43 -15.94
CA VAL A 356 13.17 17.45 -15.63
C VAL A 356 12.73 18.88 -15.31
N SER A 357 12.00 19.51 -16.22
CA SER A 357 11.57 20.91 -16.03
C SER A 357 10.46 21.03 -14.97
N GLN A 358 10.34 22.23 -14.40
CA GLN A 358 9.27 22.55 -13.45
C GLN A 358 7.89 22.43 -14.12
N GLU A 359 7.76 22.83 -15.37
CA GLU A 359 6.51 22.73 -16.15
C GLU A 359 6.07 21.28 -16.31
N LYS A 360 7.04 20.34 -16.51
CA LYS A 360 6.71 18.90 -16.56
C LYS A 360 6.16 18.45 -15.21
N VAL A 361 6.78 18.83 -14.11
CA VAL A 361 6.28 18.48 -12.76
C VAL A 361 4.90 19.11 -12.51
N ASP A 362 4.70 20.38 -12.86
CA ASP A 362 3.41 21.08 -12.69
C ASP A 362 2.29 20.39 -13.49
N HIS A 363 2.62 19.90 -14.69
CA HIS A 363 1.68 19.16 -15.51
C HIS A 363 1.14 17.90 -14.80
N TYR A 364 1.96 17.18 -14.05
CA TYR A 364 1.51 16.01 -13.28
C TYR A 364 0.45 16.34 -12.23
N PHE A 365 0.54 17.51 -11.60
CA PHE A 365 -0.41 17.98 -10.58
C PHE A 365 -1.63 18.70 -11.15
N SER A 366 -1.65 18.97 -12.46
CA SER A 366 -2.76 19.67 -13.11
C SER A 366 -4.04 18.84 -13.13
N ASN A 367 -5.18 19.54 -13.09
CA ASN A 367 -6.51 18.92 -13.16
C ASN A 367 -6.67 18.04 -14.41
N ILE A 368 -7.34 16.90 -14.27
CA ILE A 368 -7.57 15.91 -15.33
C ILE A 368 -9.04 15.82 -15.78
N GLY A 369 -9.85 16.84 -15.44
CA GLY A 369 -11.24 16.97 -15.88
C GLY A 369 -12.12 15.82 -15.37
N ASP A 370 -12.81 15.16 -16.29
CA ASP A 370 -13.77 14.09 -15.96
C ASP A 370 -13.10 12.83 -15.35
N LEU A 371 -11.76 12.74 -15.40
CA LEU A 371 -11.00 11.64 -14.81
C LEU A 371 -10.65 11.87 -13.34
N GLU A 372 -11.02 13.02 -12.75
CA GLU A 372 -10.84 13.28 -11.32
C GLU A 372 -11.53 12.20 -10.47
N LEU A 373 -10.82 11.72 -9.43
CA LEU A 373 -11.30 10.66 -8.56
C LEU A 373 -12.53 11.09 -7.75
N LYS A 374 -13.58 10.31 -7.84
CA LYS A 374 -14.83 10.49 -7.06
C LYS A 374 -14.88 9.44 -5.94
N LEU A 375 -14.80 9.91 -4.68
CA LEU A 375 -14.84 9.12 -3.45
C LEU A 375 -16.00 9.55 -2.57
#